data_344ee5564d4450c0f0a35ad9160a41de
#
_entry.id   344ee5564d4450c0f0a35ad9160a41de
#
_cell.length_a   1.000
_cell.length_b   1.000
_cell.length_c   1.000
_cell.angle_alpha   90.00
_cell.angle_beta   90.00
_cell.angle_gamma   90.00
#
_symmetry.space_group_name_H-M   'P 1'
#
loop_
_entity.id
_entity.type
_entity.pdbx_description
1 polymer ?
#
loop_
_entity_poly.entity_id
_entity_poly.type
_entity_poly.pdbx_seq_one_letter_code
_entity_poly.pdbx_strand_id
1 'polypeptide(L)'
;SSDVCSSDLAEVLEFRGRYLGITVDILDVGYQDAIPTNGDIYLLGGAEDSAQKLSLQALEKNMETINAVIERGAVFLAVCAGFQILGNTFYADGKEHKGLGLLNVDSIPGDKRYVGDIKVKYLGMDLELTGFENHAGKTILGNGAQPFSKVESGFGNGDGKFDGAMNGNIFGTYLHGPILARNPEFADLLLNRAIGHKFTTFNDPVATKYATWRRKVTK
;
A
#
# COMPACT_ATOMS: atom_id res chain seq x y z
N SER A 1 -4.23 4.31 19.46
CA SER A 1 -5.26 4.15 18.44
C SER A 1 -4.72 3.22 17.37
N SER A 2 -5.38 2.10 17.19
CA SER A 2 -5.13 1.20 16.09
C SER A 2 -5.20 1.97 14.78
N ASP A 3 -4.31 1.68 13.87
CA ASP A 3 -4.31 2.23 12.52
C ASP A 3 -5.57 1.77 11.77
N VAL A 4 -6.59 2.63 11.75
CA VAL A 4 -7.89 2.36 11.11
C VAL A 4 -7.72 1.97 9.64
N CYS A 5 -6.69 2.51 8.96
CA CYS A 5 -6.44 2.22 7.55
C CYS A 5 -6.01 0.76 7.33
N SER A 6 -5.19 0.19 8.20
CA SER A 6 -4.77 -1.22 8.09
C SER A 6 -5.91 -2.18 8.38
N SER A 7 -6.75 -1.88 9.37
CA SER A 7 -7.93 -2.69 9.71
C SER A 7 -8.90 -2.79 8.53
N ASP A 8 -9.23 -1.65 7.90
CA ASP A 8 -10.12 -1.62 6.74
C ASP A 8 -9.57 -2.46 5.56
N LEU A 9 -8.25 -2.43 5.35
CA LEU A 9 -7.60 -3.24 4.30
C LEU A 9 -7.71 -4.74 4.60
N ALA A 10 -7.47 -5.13 5.86
CA ALA A 10 -7.54 -6.52 6.30
C ALA A 10 -8.96 -7.10 6.19
N GLU A 11 -9.98 -6.33 6.62
CA GLU A 11 -11.38 -6.73 6.51
C GLU A 11 -11.81 -6.96 5.06
N VAL A 12 -11.34 -6.14 4.12
CA VAL A 12 -11.62 -6.33 2.69
C VAL A 12 -10.98 -7.62 2.18
N LEU A 13 -9.74 -7.93 2.59
CA LEU A 13 -9.08 -9.18 2.21
C LEU A 13 -9.80 -10.39 2.78
N GLU A 14 -10.22 -10.35 4.05
CA GLU A 14 -11.02 -11.41 4.67
C GLU A 14 -12.34 -11.63 3.90
N PHE A 15 -13.08 -10.54 3.65
CA PHE A 15 -14.32 -10.61 2.89
C PHE A 15 -14.13 -11.25 1.51
N ARG A 16 -13.14 -10.79 0.76
CA ARG A 16 -12.84 -11.29 -0.60
C ARG A 16 -12.35 -12.75 -0.57
N GLY A 17 -11.51 -13.07 0.42
CA GLY A 17 -11.00 -14.42 0.61
C GLY A 17 -12.09 -15.48 0.72
N ARG A 18 -13.15 -15.19 1.49
CA ARG A 18 -14.30 -16.11 1.64
C ARG A 18 -14.91 -16.51 0.28
N TYR A 19 -15.03 -15.58 -0.65
CA TYR A 19 -15.59 -15.84 -1.99
C TYR A 19 -14.61 -16.54 -2.93
N LEU A 20 -13.31 -16.37 -2.69
CA LEU A 20 -12.27 -17.07 -3.43
C LEU A 20 -11.92 -18.44 -2.84
N GLY A 21 -12.59 -18.84 -1.74
CA GLY A 21 -12.30 -20.08 -1.03
C GLY A 21 -10.97 -20.04 -0.26
N ILE A 22 -10.49 -18.85 0.08
CA ILE A 22 -9.27 -18.60 0.85
C ILE A 22 -9.66 -18.25 2.27
N THR A 23 -9.17 -19.00 3.26
CA THR A 23 -9.29 -18.62 4.67
C THR A 23 -8.26 -17.53 4.97
N VAL A 24 -8.72 -16.42 5.56
CA VAL A 24 -7.88 -15.30 5.96
C VAL A 24 -7.99 -15.13 7.47
N ASP A 25 -6.86 -15.27 8.16
CA ASP A 25 -6.73 -14.99 9.59
C ASP A 25 -6.04 -13.62 9.75
N ILE A 26 -6.70 -12.70 10.44
CA ILE A 26 -6.18 -11.35 10.67
C ILE A 26 -5.45 -11.33 12.02
N LEU A 27 -4.21 -10.85 12.01
CA LEU A 27 -3.39 -10.64 13.20
C LEU A 27 -3.02 -9.17 13.30
N ASP A 28 -3.51 -8.51 14.35
CA ASP A 28 -3.07 -7.15 14.70
C ASP A 28 -1.72 -7.21 15.41
N VAL A 29 -0.73 -6.43 14.91
CA VAL A 29 0.61 -6.37 15.46
C VAL A 29 0.87 -4.98 16.05
N GLY A 30 1.03 -4.91 17.34
CA GLY A 30 1.36 -3.68 18.04
C GLY A 30 2.85 -3.31 17.92
N TYR A 31 3.20 -2.07 18.24
CA TYR A 31 4.60 -1.57 18.15
C TYR A 31 5.61 -2.32 19.02
N GLN A 32 5.16 -3.07 20.04
CA GLN A 32 6.00 -3.84 20.94
C GLN A 32 6.01 -5.34 20.62
N ASP A 33 5.15 -5.76 19.71
CA ASP A 33 4.97 -7.17 19.37
C ASP A 33 6.02 -7.62 18.35
N ALA A 34 6.32 -8.91 18.36
CA ALA A 34 7.13 -9.50 17.31
C ALA A 34 6.30 -9.63 16.01
N ILE A 35 6.91 -9.32 14.89
CA ILE A 35 6.27 -9.53 13.59
C ILE A 35 6.13 -11.04 13.34
N PRO A 36 4.92 -11.54 13.02
CA PRO A 36 4.72 -12.95 12.69
C PRO A 36 5.60 -13.39 11.52
N THR A 37 6.24 -14.55 11.63
CA THR A 37 7.13 -15.10 10.60
C THR A 37 6.36 -15.88 9.52
N ASN A 38 5.09 -16.18 9.76
CA ASN A 38 4.23 -17.01 8.91
C ASN A 38 3.11 -16.24 8.20
N GLY A 39 3.08 -14.90 8.30
CA GLY A 39 2.12 -14.07 7.58
C GLY A 39 2.36 -14.12 6.07
N ASP A 40 1.29 -14.21 5.29
CA ASP A 40 1.36 -14.22 3.83
C ASP A 40 1.17 -12.82 3.24
N ILE A 41 0.45 -11.94 3.96
CA ILE A 41 0.27 -10.53 3.61
C ILE A 41 0.55 -9.66 4.83
N TYR A 42 1.35 -8.62 4.63
CA TYR A 42 1.67 -7.59 5.64
C TYR A 42 1.12 -6.25 5.18
N LEU A 43 0.32 -5.62 6.02
CA LEU A 43 -0.34 -4.35 5.73
C LEU A 43 0.25 -3.26 6.62
N LEU A 44 0.68 -2.16 6.01
CA LEU A 44 1.16 -0.96 6.68
C LEU A 44 0.28 0.21 6.25
N GLY A 45 -0.50 0.74 7.17
CA GLY A 45 -1.40 1.85 6.89
C GLY A 45 -0.73 3.22 6.98
N GLY A 46 -1.55 4.26 6.78
CA GLY A 46 -1.19 5.63 7.03
C GLY A 46 -1.15 5.93 8.53
N ALA A 47 -0.25 6.80 8.95
CA ALA A 47 -0.11 7.23 10.33
C ALA A 47 0.25 8.72 10.42
N GLU A 48 -0.03 9.34 11.55
CA GLU A 48 0.51 10.66 11.88
C GLU A 48 2.01 10.56 12.22
N ASP A 49 2.74 11.66 12.14
CA ASP A 49 4.20 11.70 12.28
C ASP A 49 4.74 10.97 13.51
N SER A 50 4.08 11.11 14.67
CA SER A 50 4.49 10.42 15.92
C SER A 50 4.33 8.90 15.84
N ALA A 51 3.21 8.43 15.29
CA ALA A 51 2.94 7.02 15.09
C ALA A 51 3.85 6.44 13.98
N GLN A 52 4.17 7.21 12.95
CA GLN A 52 5.10 6.82 11.89
C GLN A 52 6.49 6.47 12.44
N LYS A 53 7.01 7.24 13.40
CA LYS A 53 8.29 6.93 14.06
C LYS A 53 8.24 5.67 14.89
N LEU A 54 7.15 5.45 15.64
CA LEU A 54 6.99 4.23 16.42
C LEU A 54 6.91 3.00 15.51
N SER A 55 6.19 3.12 14.39
CA SER A 55 6.14 2.07 13.36
C SER A 55 7.53 1.77 12.79
N LEU A 56 8.30 2.81 12.43
CA LEU A 56 9.68 2.63 11.95
C LEU A 56 10.53 1.87 12.96
N GLN A 57 10.53 2.31 14.23
CA GLN A 57 11.33 1.65 15.27
C GLN A 57 10.95 0.19 15.51
N ALA A 58 9.65 -0.13 15.42
CA ALA A 58 9.17 -1.49 15.53
C ALA A 58 9.61 -2.35 14.34
N LEU A 59 9.52 -1.80 13.12
CA LEU A 59 9.96 -2.49 11.91
C LEU A 59 11.47 -2.68 11.86
N GLU A 60 12.27 -1.67 12.23
CA GLU A 60 13.76 -1.77 12.30
C GLU A 60 14.23 -2.91 13.21
N LYS A 61 13.58 -3.09 14.37
CA LYS A 61 13.90 -4.18 15.30
C LYS A 61 13.60 -5.57 14.72
N ASN A 62 12.74 -5.65 13.74
CA ASN A 62 12.27 -6.88 13.12
C ASN A 62 12.79 -7.08 11.69
N MET A 63 13.84 -6.34 11.26
CA MET A 63 14.34 -6.38 9.88
C MET A 63 14.78 -7.78 9.42
N GLU A 64 15.34 -8.59 10.32
CA GLU A 64 15.68 -9.97 9.99
C GLU A 64 14.44 -10.79 9.63
N THR A 65 13.37 -10.67 10.42
CA THR A 65 12.08 -11.32 10.13
C THR A 65 11.47 -10.78 8.83
N ILE A 66 11.49 -9.45 8.63
CA ILE A 66 10.96 -8.82 7.43
C ILE A 66 11.68 -9.33 6.19
N ASN A 67 13.00 -9.39 6.19
CA ASN A 67 13.77 -9.91 5.07
C ASN A 67 13.44 -11.39 4.79
N ALA A 68 13.36 -12.21 5.84
CA ALA A 68 13.04 -13.64 5.70
C ALA A 68 11.64 -13.86 5.10
N VAL A 69 10.62 -13.09 5.50
CA VAL A 69 9.28 -13.23 4.94
C VAL A 69 9.19 -12.67 3.51
N ILE A 70 9.95 -11.63 3.16
CA ILE A 70 10.08 -11.14 1.79
C ILE A 70 10.73 -12.20 0.89
N GLU A 71 11.81 -12.82 1.33
CA GLU A 71 12.49 -13.90 0.60
C GLU A 71 11.56 -15.11 0.38
N ARG A 72 10.69 -15.40 1.34
CA ARG A 72 9.65 -16.42 1.21
C ARG A 72 8.55 -16.04 0.20
N GLY A 73 8.46 -14.78 -0.21
CA GLY A 73 7.51 -14.28 -1.18
C GLY A 73 6.25 -13.64 -0.59
N ALA A 74 6.25 -13.32 0.70
CA ALA A 74 5.15 -12.61 1.34
C ALA A 74 4.82 -11.30 0.62
N VAL A 75 3.54 -10.92 0.63
CA VAL A 75 3.04 -9.69 0.02
C VAL A 75 3.07 -8.56 1.05
N PHE A 76 3.58 -7.40 0.65
CA PHE A 76 3.51 -6.17 1.44
C PHE A 76 2.69 -5.13 0.72
N LEU A 77 1.69 -4.56 1.40
CA LEU A 77 0.97 -3.37 0.94
C LEU A 77 1.15 -2.26 1.97
N ALA A 78 1.78 -1.18 1.54
CA ALA A 78 2.05 -0.02 2.37
C ALA A 78 1.38 1.23 1.78
N VAL A 79 0.58 1.92 2.61
CA VAL A 79 -0.18 3.09 2.19
C VAL A 79 0.32 4.34 2.91
N CYS A 80 0.54 5.43 2.16
CA CYS A 80 0.89 6.75 2.67
C CYS A 80 2.14 6.73 3.58
N ALA A 81 1.99 6.95 4.90
CA ALA A 81 3.11 6.91 5.84
C ALA A 81 3.82 5.55 5.84
N GLY A 82 3.08 4.45 5.72
CA GLY A 82 3.65 3.12 5.56
C GLY A 82 4.52 3.01 4.32
N PHE A 83 4.07 3.54 3.19
CA PHE A 83 4.86 3.59 1.95
C PHE A 83 6.16 4.38 2.15
N GLN A 84 6.10 5.54 2.80
CA GLN A 84 7.28 6.38 3.05
C GLN A 84 8.33 5.65 3.92
N ILE A 85 7.89 4.93 4.96
CA ILE A 85 8.77 4.11 5.81
C ILE A 85 9.52 3.05 5.01
N LEU A 86 8.89 2.44 4.00
CA LEU A 86 9.54 1.42 3.17
C LEU A 86 10.61 1.98 2.23
N GLY A 87 10.66 3.31 2.03
CA GLY A 87 11.66 4.00 1.22
C GLY A 87 13.05 4.06 1.85
N ASN A 88 13.97 4.77 1.20
CA ASN A 88 15.31 5.03 1.73
C ASN A 88 15.29 6.12 2.79
N THR A 89 14.59 7.25 2.49
CA THR A 89 14.42 8.37 3.41
C THR A 89 13.01 8.92 3.37
N PHE A 90 12.58 9.54 4.47
CA PHE A 90 11.31 10.26 4.56
C PHE A 90 11.38 11.38 5.59
N TYR A 91 10.42 12.31 5.53
CA TYR A 91 10.32 13.44 6.48
C TYR A 91 9.13 13.25 7.42
N ALA A 92 9.39 13.40 8.73
CA ALA A 92 8.39 13.46 9.78
C ALA A 92 8.84 14.49 10.83
N ASP A 93 7.92 15.25 11.43
CA ASP A 93 8.21 16.34 12.39
C ASP A 93 9.29 17.31 11.89
N GLY A 94 9.29 17.65 10.61
CA GLY A 94 10.24 18.59 10.00
C GLY A 94 11.68 18.08 9.91
N LYS A 95 11.94 16.77 10.09
CA LYS A 95 13.25 16.15 10.01
C LYS A 95 13.27 14.98 9.05
N GLU A 96 14.42 14.80 8.41
CA GLU A 96 14.67 13.60 7.61
C GLU A 96 14.94 12.40 8.52
N HIS A 97 14.36 11.27 8.16
CA HIS A 97 14.55 9.97 8.78
C HIS A 97 14.99 8.96 7.74
N LYS A 98 15.85 8.02 8.15
CA LYS A 98 16.19 6.87 7.34
C LYS A 98 15.01 5.90 7.37
N GLY A 99 14.57 5.43 6.21
CA GLY A 99 13.57 4.37 6.07
C GLY A 99 14.20 2.97 6.01
N LEU A 100 13.41 1.99 5.66
CA LEU A 100 13.83 0.58 5.63
C LEU A 100 14.59 0.19 4.35
N GLY A 101 14.55 1.00 3.29
CA GLY A 101 15.23 0.73 2.02
C GLY A 101 14.67 -0.46 1.23
N LEU A 102 13.44 -0.87 1.49
CA LEU A 102 12.77 -1.96 0.77
C LEU A 102 12.26 -1.53 -0.60
N LEU A 103 11.98 -0.25 -0.75
CA LEU A 103 11.65 0.43 -2.00
C LEU A 103 12.71 1.51 -2.26
N ASN A 104 13.23 1.57 -3.48
CA ASN A 104 14.23 2.59 -3.84
C ASN A 104 13.56 3.93 -4.12
N VAL A 105 13.10 4.59 -3.09
CA VAL A 105 12.43 5.89 -3.16
C VAL A 105 12.85 6.78 -1.99
N ASP A 106 12.82 8.09 -2.21
CA ASP A 106 13.02 9.11 -1.18
C ASP A 106 11.77 9.99 -1.09
N SER A 107 11.24 10.16 0.12
CA SER A 107 10.08 11.01 0.35
C SER A 107 10.51 12.32 1.01
N ILE A 108 10.28 13.43 0.32
CA ILE A 108 10.63 14.79 0.76
C ILE A 108 9.38 15.62 1.00
N PRO A 109 9.45 16.74 1.75
CA PRO A 109 8.34 17.68 1.86
C PRO A 109 7.89 18.17 0.48
N GLY A 110 6.59 18.15 0.22
CA GLY A 110 6.01 18.73 -1.00
C GLY A 110 5.73 20.23 -0.82
N ASP A 111 5.49 20.90 -1.94
CA ASP A 111 5.18 22.35 -1.96
C ASP A 111 3.77 22.66 -1.42
N LYS A 112 2.91 21.65 -1.34
CA LYS A 112 1.53 21.74 -0.88
C LYS A 112 1.05 20.39 -0.34
N ARG A 113 -0.11 20.38 0.30
CA ARG A 113 -0.83 19.16 0.61
C ARG A 113 -1.63 18.71 -0.62
N TYR A 114 -1.45 17.47 -1.02
CA TYR A 114 -2.16 16.81 -2.11
C TYR A 114 -3.41 16.13 -1.53
N VAL A 115 -4.59 16.62 -1.91
CA VAL A 115 -5.88 16.13 -1.40
C VAL A 115 -6.87 16.04 -2.54
N GLY A 116 -7.46 14.88 -2.74
CA GLY A 116 -8.48 14.68 -3.76
C GLY A 116 -8.61 13.23 -4.21
N ASP A 117 -9.57 13.00 -5.09
CA ASP A 117 -9.67 11.71 -5.76
C ASP A 117 -8.51 11.57 -6.77
N ILE A 118 -8.01 10.33 -6.86
CA ILE A 118 -6.93 9.97 -7.77
C ILE A 118 -7.35 8.75 -8.58
N LYS A 119 -7.00 8.77 -9.87
CA LYS A 119 -7.16 7.65 -10.79
C LYS A 119 -5.82 7.29 -11.41
N VAL A 120 -5.50 6.02 -11.39
CA VAL A 120 -4.22 5.51 -11.87
C VAL A 120 -4.39 4.22 -12.66
N LYS A 121 -3.43 3.94 -13.53
CA LYS A 121 -3.28 2.66 -14.20
C LYS A 121 -2.17 1.85 -13.53
N TYR A 122 -2.49 0.72 -12.94
CA TYR A 122 -1.52 -0.19 -12.33
C TYR A 122 -0.58 -0.75 -13.40
N LEU A 123 0.72 -0.74 -13.13
CA LEU A 123 1.73 -1.14 -14.12
C LEU A 123 2.04 -2.64 -14.12
N GLY A 124 1.59 -3.39 -13.11
CA GLY A 124 1.77 -4.83 -13.04
C GLY A 124 0.80 -5.64 -13.89
N MET A 125 -0.33 -5.03 -14.28
CA MET A 125 -1.33 -5.61 -15.18
C MET A 125 -2.28 -4.52 -15.70
N ASP A 126 -3.11 -4.84 -16.69
CA ASP A 126 -4.09 -3.90 -17.24
C ASP A 126 -5.27 -3.70 -16.28
N LEU A 127 -5.08 -2.84 -15.28
CA LEU A 127 -6.07 -2.55 -14.24
C LEU A 127 -6.06 -1.07 -13.88
N GLU A 128 -7.21 -0.42 -14.01
CA GLU A 128 -7.42 0.94 -13.51
C GLU A 128 -7.80 0.90 -12.03
N LEU A 129 -7.11 1.69 -11.22
CA LEU A 129 -7.38 1.85 -9.78
C LEU A 129 -7.84 3.27 -9.48
N THR A 130 -8.69 3.40 -8.47
CA THR A 130 -9.10 4.68 -7.92
C THR A 130 -8.81 4.74 -6.44
N GLY A 131 -8.51 5.93 -5.94
CA GLY A 131 -8.23 6.17 -4.53
C GLY A 131 -8.58 7.60 -4.13
N PHE A 132 -8.23 7.94 -2.92
CA PHE A 132 -8.24 9.30 -2.42
C PHE A 132 -6.85 9.59 -1.85
N GLU A 133 -6.18 10.60 -2.37
CA GLU A 133 -4.87 11.02 -1.84
C GLU A 133 -5.04 12.10 -0.78
N ASN A 134 -4.26 12.00 0.29
CA ASN A 134 -4.22 13.01 1.36
C ASN A 134 -2.84 12.98 2.03
N HIS A 135 -1.85 13.60 1.40
CA HIS A 135 -0.49 13.62 1.88
C HIS A 135 0.21 14.95 1.56
N ALA A 136 1.27 15.27 2.30
CA ALA A 136 2.11 16.43 2.06
C ALA A 136 3.49 16.04 1.49
N GLY A 137 3.84 14.77 1.52
CA GLY A 137 5.11 14.27 0.97
C GLY A 137 5.09 14.19 -0.55
N LYS A 138 6.25 14.44 -1.15
CA LYS A 138 6.56 14.16 -2.55
C LYS A 138 7.56 13.01 -2.59
N THR A 139 7.28 11.98 -3.38
CA THR A 139 8.15 10.81 -3.48
C THR A 139 8.93 10.84 -4.78
N ILE A 140 10.24 10.68 -4.67
CA ILE A 140 11.18 10.63 -5.79
C ILE A 140 11.57 9.17 -5.99
N LEU A 141 11.35 8.66 -7.20
CA LEU A 141 11.79 7.32 -7.60
C LEU A 141 13.30 7.33 -7.84
N GLY A 142 14.03 6.45 -7.17
CA GLY A 142 15.46 6.24 -7.39
C GLY A 142 15.75 5.58 -8.73
N ASN A 143 17.02 5.53 -9.10
CA ASN A 143 17.42 4.92 -10.37
C ASN A 143 17.04 3.42 -10.41
N GLY A 144 16.29 3.02 -11.44
CA GLY A 144 15.79 1.65 -11.61
C GLY A 144 14.59 1.29 -10.72
N ALA A 145 14.08 2.21 -9.89
CA ALA A 145 12.85 1.98 -9.14
C ALA A 145 11.66 1.79 -10.08
N GLN A 146 10.83 0.79 -9.80
CA GLN A 146 9.61 0.55 -10.57
C GLN A 146 8.45 1.32 -9.94
N PRO A 147 7.78 2.24 -10.65
CA PRO A 147 6.56 2.87 -10.15
C PRO A 147 5.44 1.82 -10.02
N PHE A 148 4.60 1.98 -9.00
CA PHE A 148 3.44 1.12 -8.80
C PHE A 148 2.39 1.34 -9.90
N SER A 149 2.10 2.61 -10.21
CA SER A 149 1.10 2.95 -11.19
C SER A 149 1.40 4.26 -11.91
N LYS A 150 0.77 4.44 -13.09
CA LYS A 150 0.78 5.69 -13.86
C LYS A 150 -0.46 6.51 -13.50
N VAL A 151 -0.27 7.77 -13.14
CA VAL A 151 -1.37 8.69 -12.84
C VAL A 151 -2.11 9.07 -14.12
N GLU A 152 -3.42 8.97 -14.11
CA GLU A 152 -4.32 9.48 -15.13
C GLU A 152 -4.99 10.78 -14.67
N SER A 153 -5.30 10.87 -13.37
CA SER A 153 -5.82 12.07 -12.70
C SER A 153 -5.37 12.07 -11.24
N GLY A 154 -5.00 13.22 -10.70
CA GLY A 154 -4.45 13.37 -9.35
C GLY A 154 -2.97 13.71 -9.35
N PHE A 155 -2.31 13.55 -8.20
CA PHE A 155 -0.92 13.96 -8.01
C PHE A 155 0.04 12.77 -7.80
N GLY A 156 -0.43 11.67 -7.19
CA GLY A 156 0.38 10.49 -6.91
C GLY A 156 1.64 10.82 -6.10
N ASN A 157 2.82 10.53 -6.64
CA ASN A 157 4.11 10.86 -6.01
C ASN A 157 4.39 12.38 -5.91
N GLY A 158 3.42 13.22 -6.29
CA GLY A 158 3.52 14.68 -6.25
C GLY A 158 3.98 15.31 -7.58
N ASP A 159 4.20 14.52 -8.63
CA ASP A 159 4.58 14.99 -9.95
C ASP A 159 3.47 14.80 -11.02
N GLY A 160 2.36 14.16 -10.64
CA GLY A 160 1.23 13.86 -11.52
C GLY A 160 1.54 12.82 -12.61
N LYS A 161 2.67 12.11 -12.53
CA LYS A 161 3.08 11.12 -13.52
C LYS A 161 2.90 9.69 -13.02
N PHE A 162 3.41 9.44 -11.82
CA PHE A 162 3.38 8.13 -11.20
C PHE A 162 2.82 8.21 -9.78
N ASP A 163 2.26 7.11 -9.30
CA ASP A 163 1.93 6.89 -7.91
C ASP A 163 2.64 5.66 -7.40
N GLY A 164 3.19 5.79 -6.19
CA GLY A 164 3.80 4.70 -5.48
C GLY A 164 5.08 4.16 -6.11
N ALA A 165 5.50 3.04 -5.58
CA ALA A 165 6.59 2.20 -6.08
C ALA A 165 6.31 0.73 -5.78
N MET A 166 6.96 -0.18 -6.51
CA MET A 166 6.88 -1.62 -6.26
C MET A 166 8.23 -2.31 -6.45
N ASN A 167 8.42 -3.40 -5.70
CA ASN A 167 9.56 -4.29 -5.84
C ASN A 167 9.10 -5.73 -5.55
N GLY A 168 8.94 -6.55 -6.59
CA GLY A 168 8.38 -7.89 -6.44
C GLY A 168 6.96 -7.87 -5.87
N ASN A 169 6.80 -8.41 -4.66
CA ASN A 169 5.54 -8.44 -3.91
C ASN A 169 5.40 -7.29 -2.88
N ILE A 170 6.28 -6.29 -2.93
CA ILE A 170 6.22 -5.11 -2.07
C ILE A 170 5.58 -3.98 -2.86
N PHE A 171 4.48 -3.44 -2.36
CA PHE A 171 3.70 -2.37 -2.97
C PHE A 171 3.59 -1.18 -2.01
N GLY A 172 3.97 -0.02 -2.48
CA GLY A 172 3.77 1.26 -1.80
C GLY A 172 2.93 2.20 -2.64
N THR A 173 1.99 2.94 -2.04
CA THR A 173 1.08 3.83 -2.78
C THR A 173 0.55 4.94 -1.88
N TYR A 174 0.06 6.04 -2.49
CA TYR A 174 -0.71 7.08 -1.82
C TYR A 174 -2.23 6.91 -1.96
N LEU A 175 -2.70 5.84 -2.59
CA LEU A 175 -4.12 5.57 -2.74
C LEU A 175 -4.75 5.15 -1.40
N HIS A 176 -5.39 6.09 -0.73
CA HIS A 176 -6.25 5.83 0.41
C HIS A 176 -7.69 5.54 0.01
N GLY A 177 -8.54 5.46 0.99
CA GLY A 177 -9.95 5.56 0.95
C GLY A 177 -10.81 4.36 0.65
N PRO A 178 -10.60 3.21 1.31
CA PRO A 178 -9.43 2.35 1.27
C PRO A 178 -9.21 1.78 -0.13
N ILE A 179 -7.95 1.67 -0.55
CA ILE A 179 -7.60 1.21 -1.90
C ILE A 179 -8.26 -0.13 -2.25
N LEU A 180 -8.30 -1.10 -1.32
CA LEU A 180 -8.82 -2.44 -1.60
C LEU A 180 -10.35 -2.45 -1.75
N ALA A 181 -11.10 -1.68 -0.95
CA ALA A 181 -12.54 -1.59 -1.07
C ALA A 181 -12.97 -0.87 -2.36
N ARG A 182 -12.16 0.09 -2.83
CA ARG A 182 -12.43 0.77 -4.11
C ARG A 182 -12.09 -0.07 -5.34
N ASN A 183 -11.16 -1.03 -5.19
CA ASN A 183 -10.59 -1.81 -6.28
C ASN A 183 -10.55 -3.31 -5.91
N PRO A 184 -11.72 -3.98 -5.95
CA PRO A 184 -11.82 -5.37 -5.51
C PRO A 184 -10.91 -6.32 -6.30
N GLU A 185 -10.65 -6.05 -7.57
CA GLU A 185 -9.75 -6.86 -8.40
C GLU A 185 -8.30 -6.79 -7.90
N PHE A 186 -7.91 -5.64 -7.32
CA PHE A 186 -6.58 -5.50 -6.73
C PHE A 186 -6.46 -6.26 -5.40
N ALA A 187 -7.53 -6.28 -4.59
CA ALA A 187 -7.58 -7.13 -3.39
C ALA A 187 -7.44 -8.63 -3.76
N ASP A 188 -8.15 -9.08 -4.81
CA ASP A 188 -8.04 -10.44 -5.31
C ASP A 188 -6.62 -10.75 -5.81
N LEU A 189 -5.97 -9.79 -6.47
CA LEU A 189 -4.58 -9.94 -6.91
C LEU A 189 -3.64 -10.20 -5.73
N LEU A 190 -3.76 -9.45 -4.64
CA LEU A 190 -2.92 -9.64 -3.44
C LEU A 190 -3.14 -11.02 -2.82
N LEU A 191 -4.41 -11.45 -2.67
CA LEU A 191 -4.75 -12.78 -2.16
C LEU A 191 -4.16 -13.90 -3.03
N ASN A 192 -4.33 -13.82 -4.35
CA ASN A 192 -3.79 -14.84 -5.25
C ASN A 192 -2.25 -14.88 -5.23
N ARG A 193 -1.58 -13.73 -5.12
CA ARG A 193 -0.12 -13.67 -4.97
C ARG A 193 0.36 -14.30 -3.67
N ALA A 194 -0.35 -14.03 -2.57
CA ALA A 194 0.00 -14.53 -1.25
C ALA A 194 0.00 -16.07 -1.19
N ILE A 195 -0.94 -16.71 -1.88
CA ILE A 195 -1.03 -18.18 -1.91
C ILE A 195 -0.38 -18.82 -3.15
N GLY A 196 0.33 -18.04 -3.97
CA GLY A 196 1.01 -18.53 -5.17
C GLY A 196 0.09 -19.05 -6.26
N HIS A 197 -1.17 -18.63 -6.30
CA HIS A 197 -2.14 -19.03 -7.31
C HIS A 197 -2.10 -18.10 -8.52
N LYS A 198 -2.57 -18.62 -9.68
CA LYS A 198 -2.85 -17.79 -10.84
C LYS A 198 -3.95 -16.79 -10.48
N PHE A 199 -3.86 -15.60 -11.03
CA PHE A 199 -4.85 -14.56 -10.78
C PHE A 199 -6.25 -15.04 -11.15
N THR A 200 -7.13 -15.02 -10.16
CA THR A 200 -8.57 -15.23 -10.29
C THR A 200 -9.28 -14.10 -9.55
N THR A 201 -10.44 -13.71 -10.03
CA THR A 201 -11.24 -12.68 -9.36
C THR A 201 -12.64 -13.20 -9.09
N PHE A 202 -13.20 -12.77 -7.97
CA PHE A 202 -14.59 -13.02 -7.63
C PHE A 202 -15.48 -11.98 -8.31
N ASN A 203 -16.46 -12.45 -9.07
CA ASN A 203 -17.46 -11.58 -9.67
C ASN A 203 -18.47 -11.11 -8.61
N ASP A 204 -18.21 -9.93 -8.04
CA ASP A 204 -19.15 -9.21 -7.18
C ASP A 204 -19.84 -8.11 -8.01
N PRO A 205 -21.09 -8.31 -8.43
CA PRO A 205 -21.78 -7.33 -9.29
C PRO A 205 -21.91 -5.96 -8.65
N VAL A 206 -22.04 -5.88 -7.32
CA VAL A 206 -22.19 -4.62 -6.59
C VAL A 206 -20.85 -3.89 -6.54
N ALA A 207 -19.80 -4.55 -6.06
CA ALA A 207 -18.46 -3.97 -6.01
C ALA A 207 -17.96 -3.56 -7.39
N THR A 208 -18.16 -4.41 -8.41
CA THR A 208 -17.79 -4.12 -9.80
C THR A 208 -18.53 -2.92 -10.34
N LYS A 209 -19.84 -2.79 -10.07
CA LYS A 209 -20.64 -1.63 -10.48
C LYS A 209 -20.10 -0.33 -9.87
N TYR A 210 -19.79 -0.33 -8.56
CA TYR A 210 -19.25 0.84 -7.88
C TYR A 210 -17.82 1.16 -8.33
N ALA A 211 -16.96 0.18 -8.51
CA ALA A 211 -15.61 0.40 -9.04
C ALA A 211 -15.66 1.01 -10.45
N THR A 212 -16.49 0.46 -11.33
CA THR A 212 -16.70 0.99 -12.69
C THR A 212 -17.25 2.42 -12.68
N TRP A 213 -18.20 2.71 -11.80
CA TRP A 213 -18.74 4.07 -11.65
C TRP A 213 -17.65 5.04 -11.18
N ARG A 214 -16.87 4.70 -10.15
CA ARG A 214 -15.77 5.54 -9.65
C ARG A 214 -14.75 5.83 -10.74
N ARG A 215 -14.31 4.83 -11.52
CA ARG A 215 -13.39 5.01 -12.65
C ARG A 215 -13.89 6.00 -13.70
N LYS A 216 -15.21 6.13 -13.87
CA LYS A 216 -15.82 7.08 -14.79
C LYS A 216 -15.93 8.50 -14.24
N VAL A 217 -16.18 8.65 -12.92
CA VAL A 217 -16.43 9.96 -12.31
C VAL A 217 -15.17 10.60 -11.74
N THR A 218 -14.14 9.84 -11.40
CA THR A 218 -12.82 10.37 -11.02
C THR A 218 -12.13 10.92 -12.26
N LYS A 219 -11.97 12.26 -12.27
CA LYS A 219 -11.40 13.03 -13.39
C LYS A 219 -10.04 13.57 -13.00
#